data_2602730e286859ec6d06971d96b322eb
#
_entry.id   2602730e286859ec6d06971d96b322eb
#
_cell.length_a   1.000
_cell.length_b   1.000
_cell.length_c   1.000
_cell.angle_alpha   90.00
_cell.angle_beta   90.00
_cell.angle_gamma   90.00
#
_symmetry.space_group_name_H-M   'P 1'
#
loop_
_entity.id
_entity.type
_entity.pdbx_description
1 polymer ?
#
loop_
_entity_poly.entity_id
_entity_poly.type
_entity_poly.pdbx_seq_one_letter_code
_entity_poly.pdbx_strand_id
1 'polypeptide(L)'
;MQFDQLKRREFITLLGGAVAWPLGARAQQSHASRIGVLLPGTPTSFAPRTRAFVEGLRDLGYVEGKTVAIEWKWGQDRVDRLPDLAAELVGSQVDVIVTGGTPATRAIKNATRTIPIVMAMVGDPVGAGLVESLGRPGGNATGLSIVATDLSGKRLQLLNEIVPGLSSVAVMSYGANPQSQMEARETQVAAGRLNLQLRSVPISAETSIEYAFEKIKKEAVQALIVVTDAILYSQRNQILDLAAGNRLPAMYPYRGFPEAGGLISYAPNDRDIFRRAASYVDRILKGANPGDLPVEQPTKFELVINLKTAKALGLEIPPMLLARADEVIE
;
A
#
# COMPACT_ATOMS: atom_id res chain seq x y z
N MET A 1 -83.87 -8.78 -31.06
CA MET A 1 -83.31 -8.49 -29.71
C MET A 1 -82.19 -9.46 -29.44
N GLN A 2 -80.99 -9.02 -29.76
CA GLN A 2 -79.80 -9.88 -29.58
C GLN A 2 -78.59 -8.95 -29.38
N PHE A 3 -78.57 -8.31 -28.21
CA PHE A 3 -77.48 -7.41 -27.82
C PHE A 3 -77.30 -7.46 -26.27
N ASP A 4 -76.80 -8.58 -25.72
CA ASP A 4 -76.44 -8.53 -24.30
C ASP A 4 -75.53 -9.66 -23.81
N GLN A 5 -74.91 -10.42 -24.67
CA GLN A 5 -74.04 -11.56 -24.24
C GLN A 5 -72.53 -11.33 -24.45
N LEU A 6 -72.14 -10.29 -25.20
CA LEU A 6 -70.73 -10.05 -25.52
C LEU A 6 -69.94 -9.19 -24.47
N LYS A 7 -70.61 -8.46 -23.60
CA LYS A 7 -69.97 -7.57 -22.60
C LYS A 7 -69.53 -8.28 -21.32
N ARG A 8 -69.99 -9.48 -21.04
CA ARG A 8 -69.59 -10.20 -19.82
C ARG A 8 -68.31 -11.03 -19.99
N ARG A 9 -67.93 -11.45 -21.16
CA ARG A 9 -66.70 -12.21 -21.43
C ARG A 9 -65.46 -11.38 -21.51
N GLU A 10 -65.55 -10.15 -22.00
CA GLU A 10 -64.42 -9.20 -22.09
C GLU A 10 -64.04 -8.60 -20.73
N PHE A 11 -65.01 -8.49 -19.78
CA PHE A 11 -64.73 -7.97 -18.44
C PHE A 11 -64.00 -8.95 -17.54
N ILE A 12 -64.11 -10.25 -17.80
CA ILE A 12 -63.44 -11.30 -17.04
C ILE A 12 -62.00 -11.51 -17.52
N THR A 13 -61.70 -11.24 -18.78
CA THR A 13 -60.32 -11.30 -19.30
C THR A 13 -59.47 -10.10 -18.91
N LEU A 14 -60.06 -8.95 -18.59
CA LEU A 14 -59.33 -7.77 -18.10
C LEU A 14 -58.99 -7.81 -16.58
N LEU A 15 -59.76 -8.60 -15.78
CA LEU A 15 -59.51 -8.79 -14.35
C LEU A 15 -58.47 -9.90 -14.09
N GLY A 16 -58.26 -10.83 -15.02
CA GLY A 16 -57.24 -11.89 -14.91
C GLY A 16 -55.82 -11.44 -15.21
N GLY A 17 -55.63 -10.29 -15.91
CA GLY A 17 -54.30 -9.75 -16.26
C GLY A 17 -53.67 -8.86 -15.23
N ALA A 18 -54.41 -8.37 -14.24
CA ALA A 18 -53.88 -7.42 -13.22
C ALA A 18 -53.33 -8.04 -11.95
N VAL A 19 -53.47 -9.37 -11.78
CA VAL A 19 -52.99 -10.06 -10.55
C VAL A 19 -51.61 -10.72 -10.72
N ALA A 20 -51.05 -10.70 -11.95
CA ALA A 20 -49.76 -11.36 -12.22
C ALA A 20 -48.52 -10.42 -12.22
N TRP A 21 -48.69 -9.15 -11.85
CA TRP A 21 -47.59 -8.19 -11.96
C TRP A 21 -46.84 -7.78 -10.67
N PRO A 22 -47.04 -8.30 -9.48
CA PRO A 22 -46.12 -8.00 -8.40
C PRO A 22 -45.22 -9.18 -7.98
N LEU A 23 -45.07 -10.21 -8.79
CA LEU A 23 -44.18 -11.34 -8.42
C LEU A 23 -42.77 -11.27 -9.08
N GLY A 24 -42.51 -10.25 -9.89
CA GLY A 24 -41.16 -10.01 -10.50
C GLY A 24 -40.25 -9.07 -9.72
N ALA A 25 -40.77 -8.36 -8.74
CA ALA A 25 -39.95 -7.62 -7.79
C ALA A 25 -39.49 -8.54 -6.65
N ARG A 26 -38.91 -9.70 -7.00
CA ARG A 26 -37.97 -10.32 -6.07
C ARG A 26 -36.85 -9.29 -5.88
N ALA A 27 -36.88 -8.65 -4.71
CA ALA A 27 -35.74 -7.95 -4.20
C ALA A 27 -34.51 -8.80 -4.57
N GLN A 28 -33.69 -8.32 -5.48
CA GLN A 28 -32.32 -8.72 -5.57
C GLN A 28 -31.79 -8.47 -4.15
N GLN A 29 -31.84 -9.52 -3.32
CA GLN A 29 -31.05 -9.51 -2.09
C GLN A 29 -29.64 -9.22 -2.60
N SER A 30 -29.25 -7.96 -2.50
CA SER A 30 -27.89 -7.55 -2.79
C SER A 30 -27.04 -8.35 -1.80
N HIS A 31 -26.53 -9.50 -2.27
CA HIS A 31 -25.50 -10.18 -1.52
C HIS A 31 -24.47 -9.11 -1.21
N ALA A 32 -24.28 -8.81 0.07
CA ALA A 32 -23.26 -7.86 0.48
C ALA A 32 -21.93 -8.34 -0.13
N SER A 33 -21.34 -7.52 -0.97
CA SER A 33 -20.05 -7.86 -1.61
C SER A 33 -19.01 -8.17 -0.54
N ARG A 34 -18.16 -9.15 -0.80
CA ARG A 34 -17.14 -9.61 0.15
C ARG A 34 -15.76 -9.19 -0.33
N ILE A 35 -15.09 -8.35 0.45
CA ILE A 35 -13.73 -7.87 0.17
C ILE A 35 -12.77 -8.59 1.10
N GLY A 36 -11.79 -9.33 0.56
CA GLY A 36 -10.65 -9.82 1.33
C GLY A 36 -9.56 -8.75 1.38
N VAL A 37 -8.88 -8.62 2.52
CA VAL A 37 -7.73 -7.71 2.64
C VAL A 37 -6.57 -8.46 3.28
N LEU A 38 -5.42 -8.55 2.58
CA LEU A 38 -4.19 -9.14 3.10
C LEU A 38 -3.10 -8.08 3.27
N LEU A 39 -2.68 -7.85 4.50
CA LEU A 39 -1.63 -6.89 4.85
C LEU A 39 -0.51 -7.60 5.64
N PRO A 40 0.79 -7.31 5.35
CA PRO A 40 1.89 -8.03 5.98
C PRO A 40 2.17 -7.62 7.42
N GLY A 41 1.75 -6.43 7.84
CA GLY A 41 1.97 -5.91 9.20
C GLY A 41 0.84 -6.22 10.17
N THR A 42 0.65 -5.31 11.14
CA THR A 42 -0.38 -5.40 12.20
C THR A 42 -1.52 -4.40 11.97
N PRO A 43 -2.70 -4.60 12.59
CA PRO A 43 -3.79 -3.62 12.55
C PRO A 43 -3.34 -2.21 12.97
N THR A 44 -2.53 -2.12 14.01
CA THR A 44 -2.03 -0.84 14.54
C THR A 44 -1.07 -0.16 13.57
N SER A 45 -0.12 -0.90 12.99
CA SER A 45 0.88 -0.32 12.08
C SER A 45 0.27 0.20 10.78
N PHE A 46 -0.82 -0.42 10.30
CA PHE A 46 -1.53 -0.04 9.09
C PHE A 46 -2.79 0.82 9.32
N ALA A 47 -3.14 1.16 10.57
CA ALA A 47 -4.38 1.86 10.90
C ALA A 47 -4.66 3.13 10.06
N PRO A 48 -3.70 4.04 9.78
CA PRO A 48 -3.96 5.20 8.93
C PRO A 48 -4.36 4.85 7.50
N ARG A 49 -3.73 3.80 6.93
CA ARG A 49 -3.95 3.31 5.55
C ARG A 49 -5.30 2.60 5.43
N THR A 50 -5.60 1.70 6.37
CA THR A 50 -6.88 0.96 6.36
C THR A 50 -8.06 1.87 6.62
N ARG A 51 -7.90 2.89 7.48
CA ARG A 51 -8.91 3.93 7.66
C ARG A 51 -9.19 4.67 6.35
N ALA A 52 -8.15 5.12 5.66
CA ALA A 52 -8.29 5.80 4.37
C ALA A 52 -8.97 4.91 3.30
N PHE A 53 -8.68 3.61 3.28
CA PHE A 53 -9.35 2.65 2.40
C PHE A 53 -10.85 2.53 2.72
N VAL A 54 -11.20 2.35 4.00
CA VAL A 54 -12.61 2.25 4.45
C VAL A 54 -13.37 3.56 4.19
N GLU A 55 -12.73 4.71 4.38
CA GLU A 55 -13.30 6.01 4.02
C GLU A 55 -13.54 6.10 2.51
N GLY A 56 -12.58 5.67 1.67
CA GLY A 56 -12.74 5.61 0.22
C GLY A 56 -13.89 4.70 -0.22
N LEU A 57 -14.08 3.56 0.44
CA LEU A 57 -15.24 2.69 0.21
C LEU A 57 -16.56 3.37 0.60
N ARG A 58 -16.57 4.05 1.76
CA ARG A 58 -17.76 4.78 2.23
C ARG A 58 -18.20 5.88 1.27
N ASP A 59 -17.26 6.64 0.72
CA ASP A 59 -17.54 7.70 -0.27
C ASP A 59 -18.18 7.14 -1.54
N LEU A 60 -17.93 5.86 -1.85
CA LEU A 60 -18.51 5.14 -2.99
C LEU A 60 -19.80 4.39 -2.64
N GLY A 61 -20.31 4.54 -1.38
CA GLY A 61 -21.54 3.92 -0.92
C GLY A 61 -21.39 2.54 -0.29
N TYR A 62 -20.15 2.04 -0.14
CA TYR A 62 -19.88 0.76 0.53
C TYR A 62 -19.72 0.97 2.04
N VAL A 63 -20.65 0.41 2.82
CA VAL A 63 -20.66 0.50 4.28
C VAL A 63 -20.48 -0.89 4.85
N GLU A 64 -19.40 -1.08 5.61
CA GLU A 64 -19.08 -2.36 6.26
C GLU A 64 -20.23 -2.82 7.18
N GLY A 65 -20.61 -4.08 7.09
CA GLY A 65 -21.73 -4.67 7.81
C GLY A 65 -23.12 -4.35 7.23
N LYS A 66 -23.21 -3.50 6.17
CA LYS A 66 -24.49 -3.18 5.50
C LYS A 66 -24.46 -3.58 4.01
N THR A 67 -23.59 -2.96 3.21
CA THR A 67 -23.51 -3.20 1.76
C THR A 67 -22.25 -3.99 1.38
N VAL A 68 -21.28 -4.10 2.28
CA VAL A 68 -20.03 -4.84 2.09
C VAL A 68 -19.61 -5.53 3.37
N ALA A 69 -18.99 -6.72 3.25
CA ALA A 69 -18.27 -7.39 4.33
C ALA A 69 -16.77 -7.35 4.01
N ILE A 70 -15.93 -6.99 4.99
CA ILE A 70 -14.48 -6.93 4.82
C ILE A 70 -13.84 -8.00 5.70
N GLU A 71 -13.11 -8.93 5.08
CA GLU A 71 -12.33 -9.94 5.78
C GLU A 71 -10.87 -9.54 5.84
N TRP A 72 -10.40 -9.15 7.02
CA TRP A 72 -9.04 -8.69 7.25
C TRP A 72 -8.12 -9.84 7.64
N LYS A 73 -7.00 -9.99 6.93
CA LYS A 73 -5.90 -10.92 7.27
C LYS A 73 -4.61 -10.14 7.50
N TRP A 74 -3.93 -10.46 8.59
CA TRP A 74 -2.74 -9.74 9.05
C TRP A 74 -1.57 -10.69 9.17
N GLY A 75 -0.48 -10.39 8.43
CA GLY A 75 0.76 -11.15 8.51
C GLY A 75 1.50 -11.04 9.84
N GLN A 76 1.21 -9.96 10.62
CA GLN A 76 1.84 -9.68 11.91
C GLN A 76 3.38 -9.70 11.82
N ASP A 77 3.89 -8.98 10.79
CA ASP A 77 5.32 -8.83 10.48
C ASP A 77 6.04 -10.14 10.12
N ARG A 78 5.28 -11.18 9.79
CA ARG A 78 5.78 -12.49 9.39
C ARG A 78 5.39 -12.80 7.94
N VAL A 79 6.35 -12.59 7.04
CA VAL A 79 6.16 -12.83 5.59
C VAL A 79 5.89 -14.30 5.29
N ASP A 80 6.45 -15.20 6.08
CA ASP A 80 6.27 -16.65 5.99
C ASP A 80 4.80 -17.10 6.21
N ARG A 81 3.97 -16.30 6.89
CA ARG A 81 2.54 -16.58 7.09
C ARG A 81 1.66 -16.15 5.91
N LEU A 82 2.16 -15.29 5.03
CA LEU A 82 1.34 -14.74 3.95
C LEU A 82 0.75 -15.79 2.99
N PRO A 83 1.45 -16.89 2.64
CA PRO A 83 0.87 -17.94 1.80
C PRO A 83 -0.35 -18.61 2.43
N ASP A 84 -0.30 -18.95 3.73
CA ASP A 84 -1.41 -19.60 4.43
C ASP A 84 -2.62 -18.65 4.54
N LEU A 85 -2.38 -17.39 4.91
CA LEU A 85 -3.41 -16.36 4.97
C LEU A 85 -4.03 -16.07 3.58
N ALA A 86 -3.24 -16.16 2.52
CA ALA A 86 -3.72 -16.05 1.15
C ALA A 86 -4.65 -17.21 0.79
N ALA A 87 -4.29 -18.45 1.15
CA ALA A 87 -5.13 -19.63 0.93
C ALA A 87 -6.44 -19.53 1.71
N GLU A 88 -6.43 -19.05 2.96
CA GLU A 88 -7.63 -18.81 3.75
C GLU A 88 -8.57 -17.80 3.05
N LEU A 89 -8.07 -16.64 2.59
CA LEU A 89 -8.89 -15.65 1.88
C LEU A 89 -9.48 -16.19 0.59
N VAL A 90 -8.73 -16.97 -0.17
CA VAL A 90 -9.21 -17.61 -1.39
C VAL A 90 -10.33 -18.59 -1.06
N GLY A 91 -10.20 -19.34 0.04
CA GLY A 91 -11.24 -20.27 0.54
C GLY A 91 -12.51 -19.58 1.07
N SER A 92 -12.41 -18.32 1.48
CA SER A 92 -13.55 -17.54 2.02
C SER A 92 -14.52 -17.03 0.95
N GLN A 93 -14.31 -17.31 -0.33
CA GLN A 93 -15.17 -16.90 -1.44
C GLN A 93 -15.42 -15.38 -1.47
N VAL A 94 -14.36 -14.60 -1.38
CA VAL A 94 -14.41 -13.14 -1.54
C VAL A 94 -14.51 -12.75 -3.03
N ASP A 95 -15.17 -11.62 -3.33
CA ASP A 95 -15.37 -11.13 -4.69
C ASP A 95 -14.14 -10.42 -5.25
N VAL A 96 -13.34 -9.82 -4.36
CA VAL A 96 -12.10 -9.09 -4.68
C VAL A 96 -11.16 -9.12 -3.47
N ILE A 97 -9.85 -9.15 -3.73
CA ILE A 97 -8.83 -9.10 -2.68
C ILE A 97 -7.98 -7.84 -2.83
N VAL A 98 -7.85 -7.07 -1.76
CA VAL A 98 -6.94 -5.92 -1.67
C VAL A 98 -5.68 -6.34 -0.94
N THR A 99 -4.51 -5.95 -1.46
CA THR A 99 -3.21 -6.30 -0.87
C THR A 99 -2.35 -5.08 -0.62
N GLY A 100 -1.55 -5.10 0.46
CA GLY A 100 -0.55 -4.07 0.75
C GLY A 100 0.88 -4.53 0.53
N GLY A 101 1.55 -3.95 -0.48
CA GLY A 101 2.95 -4.25 -0.80
C GLY A 101 3.19 -5.55 -1.58
N THR A 102 4.39 -5.69 -2.09
CA THR A 102 4.79 -6.77 -3.01
C THR A 102 4.66 -8.19 -2.40
N PRO A 103 5.09 -8.47 -1.15
CA PRO A 103 5.01 -9.83 -0.60
C PRO A 103 3.57 -10.35 -0.47
N ALA A 104 2.64 -9.54 0.05
CA ALA A 104 1.23 -9.92 0.19
C ALA A 104 0.57 -10.14 -1.19
N THR A 105 0.84 -9.25 -2.15
CA THR A 105 0.33 -9.38 -3.52
C THR A 105 0.82 -10.67 -4.16
N ARG A 106 2.10 -11.00 -4.02
CA ARG A 106 2.68 -12.24 -4.56
C ARG A 106 2.02 -13.47 -3.94
N ALA A 107 1.78 -13.48 -2.63
CA ALA A 107 1.13 -14.59 -1.94
C ALA A 107 -0.29 -14.83 -2.50
N ILE A 108 -1.10 -13.78 -2.65
CA ILE A 108 -2.45 -13.90 -3.25
C ILE A 108 -2.36 -14.31 -4.73
N LYS A 109 -1.46 -13.72 -5.52
CA LYS A 109 -1.28 -14.06 -6.94
C LYS A 109 -0.91 -15.53 -7.16
N ASN A 110 -0.16 -16.12 -6.23
CA ASN A 110 0.19 -17.54 -6.26
C ASN A 110 -1.00 -18.43 -5.83
N ALA A 111 -1.86 -17.95 -4.94
CA ALA A 111 -3.00 -18.71 -4.42
C ALA A 111 -4.22 -18.71 -5.36
N THR A 112 -4.39 -17.67 -6.20
CA THR A 112 -5.54 -17.59 -7.12
C THR A 112 -5.17 -16.97 -8.47
N ARG A 113 -5.85 -17.47 -9.53
CA ARG A 113 -5.77 -16.92 -10.89
C ARG A 113 -7.07 -16.25 -11.33
N THR A 114 -8.13 -16.37 -10.53
CA THR A 114 -9.50 -15.96 -10.90
C THR A 114 -10.05 -14.83 -10.04
N ILE A 115 -9.78 -14.84 -8.73
CA ILE A 115 -10.26 -13.75 -7.86
C ILE A 115 -9.50 -12.47 -8.21
N PRO A 116 -10.19 -11.36 -8.51
CA PRO A 116 -9.58 -10.05 -8.76
C PRO A 116 -8.71 -9.58 -7.59
N ILE A 117 -7.56 -9.00 -7.92
CA ILE A 117 -6.59 -8.48 -6.95
C ILE A 117 -6.39 -6.99 -7.19
N VAL A 118 -6.64 -6.18 -6.16
CA VAL A 118 -6.30 -4.75 -6.15
C VAL A 118 -5.04 -4.56 -5.32
N MET A 119 -3.95 -4.24 -5.99
CA MET A 119 -2.67 -3.93 -5.37
C MET A 119 -2.69 -2.51 -4.79
N ALA A 120 -2.29 -2.35 -3.54
CA ALA A 120 -1.95 -1.06 -2.96
C ALA A 120 -0.48 -1.05 -2.56
N MET A 121 0.26 -0.03 -3.01
CA MET A 121 1.67 0.19 -2.64
C MET A 121 2.64 -0.93 -3.06
N VAL A 122 2.49 -1.48 -4.26
CA VAL A 122 3.50 -2.36 -4.86
C VAL A 122 4.63 -1.53 -5.46
N GLY A 123 5.88 -1.91 -5.19
CA GLY A 123 7.05 -1.12 -5.60
C GLY A 123 7.25 -1.10 -7.10
N ASP A 124 7.38 -2.29 -7.70
CA ASP A 124 7.50 -2.50 -9.14
C ASP A 124 6.66 -3.73 -9.55
N PRO A 125 5.42 -3.54 -9.97
CA PRO A 125 4.53 -4.65 -10.29
C PRO A 125 4.93 -5.42 -11.55
N VAL A 126 5.60 -4.79 -12.51
CA VAL A 126 6.09 -5.44 -13.74
C VAL A 126 7.36 -6.22 -13.45
N GLY A 127 8.38 -5.60 -12.87
CA GLY A 127 9.62 -6.29 -12.48
C GLY A 127 9.43 -7.39 -11.46
N ALA A 128 8.38 -7.28 -10.62
CA ALA A 128 7.97 -8.34 -9.71
C ALA A 128 7.17 -9.48 -10.38
N GLY A 129 6.83 -9.39 -11.68
CA GLY A 129 6.04 -10.37 -12.42
C GLY A 129 4.59 -10.48 -11.93
N LEU A 130 4.04 -9.43 -11.35
CA LEU A 130 2.67 -9.39 -10.87
C LEU A 130 1.67 -9.02 -11.97
N VAL A 131 2.11 -8.20 -12.93
CA VAL A 131 1.36 -7.78 -14.11
C VAL A 131 2.27 -7.79 -15.34
N GLU A 132 1.68 -7.90 -16.55
CA GLU A 132 2.43 -7.90 -17.81
C GLU A 132 2.97 -6.51 -18.14
N SER A 133 2.14 -5.48 -17.97
CA SER A 133 2.51 -4.08 -18.14
C SER A 133 1.63 -3.18 -17.26
N LEU A 134 2.02 -1.92 -17.07
CA LEU A 134 1.22 -0.98 -16.31
C LEU A 134 -0.07 -0.58 -17.06
N GLY A 135 0.00 -0.39 -18.36
CA GLY A 135 -1.15 0.01 -19.18
C GLY A 135 -2.16 -1.12 -19.42
N ARG A 136 -1.69 -2.36 -19.48
CA ARG A 136 -2.50 -3.59 -19.63
C ARG A 136 -1.95 -4.66 -18.71
N PRO A 137 -2.48 -4.78 -17.51
CA PRO A 137 -1.99 -5.73 -16.51
C PRO A 137 -2.08 -7.21 -16.93
N GLY A 138 -3.05 -7.59 -17.76
CA GLY A 138 -3.13 -8.89 -18.46
C GLY A 138 -3.54 -9.98 -17.50
N GLY A 139 -4.12 -10.10 -16.56
CA GLY A 139 -4.51 -11.17 -15.63
C GLY A 139 -5.53 -10.72 -14.60
N ASN A 140 -5.45 -11.28 -13.41
CA ASN A 140 -6.38 -10.96 -12.34
C ASN A 140 -5.90 -9.86 -11.37
N ALA A 141 -4.78 -9.19 -11.62
CA ALA A 141 -4.22 -8.17 -10.73
C ALA A 141 -4.14 -6.80 -11.40
N THR A 142 -4.52 -5.76 -10.68
CA THR A 142 -4.41 -4.34 -11.03
C THR A 142 -4.22 -3.50 -9.77
N GLY A 143 -4.20 -2.17 -9.86
CA GLY A 143 -4.18 -1.28 -8.69
C GLY A 143 -3.18 -0.14 -8.79
N LEU A 144 -2.42 0.11 -7.69
CA LEU A 144 -1.55 1.28 -7.55
C LEU A 144 -0.14 0.87 -7.14
N SER A 145 0.86 1.38 -7.87
CA SER A 145 2.28 1.24 -7.55
C SER A 145 2.82 2.47 -6.82
N ILE A 146 4.07 2.39 -6.32
CA ILE A 146 4.73 3.49 -5.61
C ILE A 146 6.06 3.90 -6.25
N VAL A 147 6.48 3.29 -7.35
CA VAL A 147 7.76 3.55 -8.06
C VAL A 147 8.96 3.67 -7.11
N ALA A 148 9.05 2.76 -6.15
CA ALA A 148 9.99 2.84 -5.02
C ALA A 148 11.46 2.96 -5.46
N THR A 149 11.87 2.20 -6.46
CA THR A 149 13.24 2.19 -7.00
C THR A 149 13.65 3.53 -7.61
N ASP A 150 12.72 4.22 -8.29
CA ASP A 150 13.00 5.50 -8.96
C ASP A 150 13.27 6.64 -7.96
N LEU A 151 12.81 6.48 -6.72
CA LEU A 151 13.01 7.47 -5.66
C LEU A 151 14.35 7.34 -4.94
N SER A 152 15.09 6.24 -5.12
CA SER A 152 16.34 5.95 -4.40
C SER A 152 17.38 7.08 -4.52
N GLY A 153 17.63 7.55 -5.75
CA GLY A 153 18.56 8.65 -6.01
C GLY A 153 18.12 9.96 -5.37
N LYS A 154 16.83 10.29 -5.43
CA LYS A 154 16.30 11.53 -4.86
C LYS A 154 16.35 11.51 -3.34
N ARG A 155 16.01 10.38 -2.69
CA ARG A 155 16.12 10.23 -1.24
C ARG A 155 17.54 10.40 -0.76
N LEU A 156 18.52 9.79 -1.45
CA LEU A 156 19.93 9.93 -1.11
C LEU A 156 20.43 11.37 -1.31
N GLN A 157 20.01 12.03 -2.39
CA GLN A 157 20.32 13.45 -2.63
C GLN A 157 19.78 14.34 -1.50
N LEU A 158 18.51 14.16 -1.10
CA LEU A 158 17.90 14.94 -0.03
C LEU A 158 18.62 14.74 1.32
N LEU A 159 19.04 13.51 1.62
CA LEU A 159 19.81 13.22 2.82
C LEU A 159 21.20 13.91 2.77
N ASN A 160 21.86 13.91 1.61
CA ASN A 160 23.13 14.58 1.40
C ASN A 160 23.03 16.12 1.49
N GLU A 161 21.86 16.70 1.13
CA GLU A 161 21.60 18.14 1.31
C GLU A 161 21.49 18.54 2.80
N ILE A 162 21.06 17.59 3.68
CA ILE A 162 20.81 17.84 5.12
C ILE A 162 22.04 17.56 5.98
N VAL A 163 22.85 16.55 5.63
CA VAL A 163 23.97 16.11 6.47
C VAL A 163 25.27 16.68 5.94
N PRO A 164 25.88 17.70 6.62
CA PRO A 164 27.10 18.32 6.15
C PRO A 164 28.28 17.33 6.10
N GLY A 165 28.98 17.31 4.97
CA GLY A 165 30.17 16.44 4.82
C GLY A 165 29.82 14.93 4.80
N LEU A 166 28.61 14.56 4.39
CA LEU A 166 28.21 13.17 4.26
C LEU A 166 29.17 12.42 3.33
N SER A 167 29.73 11.32 3.80
CA SER A 167 30.64 10.45 3.04
C SER A 167 30.27 8.97 3.14
N SER A 168 29.54 8.58 4.21
CA SER A 168 29.14 7.18 4.42
C SER A 168 27.69 7.07 4.87
N VAL A 169 26.92 6.14 4.23
CA VAL A 169 25.50 5.93 4.45
C VAL A 169 25.22 4.45 4.62
N ALA A 170 24.46 4.06 5.64
CA ALA A 170 23.87 2.72 5.69
C ALA A 170 22.58 2.65 4.89
N VAL A 171 22.32 1.52 4.23
CA VAL A 171 21.02 1.23 3.63
C VAL A 171 20.41 0.00 4.31
N MET A 172 19.29 0.22 5.00
CA MET A 172 18.55 -0.83 5.67
C MET A 172 17.46 -1.37 4.73
N SER A 173 17.49 -2.69 4.47
CA SER A 173 16.57 -3.38 3.60
C SER A 173 16.03 -4.64 4.26
N TYR A 174 14.93 -5.20 3.75
CA TYR A 174 14.39 -6.48 4.23
C TYR A 174 14.76 -7.59 3.24
N GLY A 175 15.55 -8.55 3.71
CA GLY A 175 16.18 -9.59 2.88
C GLY A 175 15.19 -10.51 2.17
N ALA A 176 14.05 -10.81 2.78
CA ALA A 176 13.02 -11.67 2.20
C ALA A 176 12.11 -10.95 1.17
N ASN A 177 12.26 -9.63 0.98
CA ASN A 177 11.51 -8.88 -0.01
C ASN A 177 12.42 -8.49 -1.20
N PRO A 178 12.24 -9.11 -2.38
CA PRO A 178 13.05 -8.77 -3.57
C PRO A 178 12.98 -7.29 -3.97
N GLN A 179 11.82 -6.64 -3.78
CA GLN A 179 11.66 -5.22 -4.05
C GLN A 179 12.54 -4.34 -3.14
N SER A 180 12.60 -4.69 -1.86
CA SER A 180 13.46 -4.01 -0.87
C SER A 180 14.95 -4.16 -1.26
N GLN A 181 15.35 -5.33 -1.73
CA GLN A 181 16.70 -5.58 -2.23
C GLN A 181 17.01 -4.79 -3.51
N MET A 182 16.05 -4.69 -4.42
CA MET A 182 16.21 -3.91 -5.66
C MET A 182 16.39 -2.42 -5.34
N GLU A 183 15.57 -1.85 -4.46
CA GLU A 183 15.71 -0.45 -4.03
C GLU A 183 17.07 -0.19 -3.34
N ALA A 184 17.55 -1.13 -2.52
CA ALA A 184 18.87 -1.03 -1.91
C ALA A 184 20.01 -1.02 -2.96
N ARG A 185 19.89 -1.81 -4.04
CA ARG A 185 20.85 -1.80 -5.16
C ARG A 185 20.82 -0.46 -5.93
N GLU A 186 19.63 0.07 -6.23
CA GLU A 186 19.50 1.38 -6.88
C GLU A 186 20.07 2.50 -6.00
N THR A 187 19.89 2.41 -4.68
CA THR A 187 20.53 3.34 -3.73
C THR A 187 22.06 3.22 -3.79
N GLN A 188 22.61 2.01 -3.94
CA GLN A 188 24.06 1.80 -4.13
C GLN A 188 24.57 2.45 -5.42
N VAL A 189 23.82 2.31 -6.52
CA VAL A 189 24.17 2.98 -7.79
C VAL A 189 24.16 4.50 -7.62
N ALA A 190 23.14 5.05 -6.97
CA ALA A 190 23.03 6.48 -6.69
C ALA A 190 24.16 6.98 -5.79
N ALA A 191 24.57 6.20 -4.78
CA ALA A 191 25.68 6.52 -3.89
C ALA A 191 27.01 6.68 -4.65
N GLY A 192 27.27 5.78 -5.61
CA GLY A 192 28.44 5.89 -6.46
C GLY A 192 28.52 7.19 -7.27
N ARG A 193 27.37 7.70 -7.76
CA ARG A 193 27.29 8.97 -8.49
C ARG A 193 27.54 10.19 -7.60
N LEU A 194 27.30 10.08 -6.30
CA LEU A 194 27.52 11.13 -5.29
C LEU A 194 28.85 10.98 -4.55
N ASN A 195 29.69 10.01 -4.92
CA ASN A 195 30.93 9.65 -4.23
C ASN A 195 30.72 9.28 -2.75
N LEU A 196 29.58 8.67 -2.40
CA LEU A 196 29.25 8.22 -1.06
C LEU A 196 29.58 6.73 -0.90
N GLN A 197 30.16 6.36 0.23
CA GLN A 197 30.32 4.97 0.61
C GLN A 197 29.00 4.42 1.17
N LEU A 198 28.44 3.38 0.55
CA LEU A 198 27.22 2.77 1.03
C LEU A 198 27.51 1.44 1.75
N ARG A 199 26.88 1.24 2.91
CA ARG A 199 26.96 0.03 3.73
C ARG A 199 25.59 -0.65 3.76
N SER A 200 25.51 -1.86 3.21
CA SER A 200 24.27 -2.64 3.23
C SER A 200 24.06 -3.29 4.61
N VAL A 201 22.86 -3.10 5.16
CA VAL A 201 22.43 -3.69 6.44
C VAL A 201 21.07 -4.37 6.28
N PRO A 202 21.05 -5.54 5.63
CA PRO A 202 19.79 -6.27 5.42
C PRO A 202 19.26 -6.83 6.74
N ILE A 203 17.96 -6.66 6.98
CA ILE A 203 17.20 -7.28 8.07
C ILE A 203 16.59 -8.58 7.56
N SER A 204 16.57 -9.61 8.40
CA SER A 204 15.94 -10.90 8.11
C SER A 204 15.34 -11.47 9.40
N ALA A 205 14.77 -12.68 9.33
CA ALA A 205 14.34 -13.41 10.52
C ALA A 205 15.52 -13.71 11.49
N GLU A 206 16.75 -13.78 10.95
CA GLU A 206 17.99 -14.11 11.70
C GLU A 206 18.78 -12.84 12.06
N THR A 207 18.55 -11.73 11.38
CA THR A 207 19.27 -10.45 11.58
C THR A 207 18.31 -9.40 12.10
N SER A 208 18.35 -9.16 13.41
CA SER A 208 17.46 -8.18 14.05
C SER A 208 17.85 -6.73 13.70
N ILE A 209 16.93 -5.80 13.94
CA ILE A 209 17.18 -4.36 13.77
C ILE A 209 18.29 -3.90 14.72
N GLU A 210 18.31 -4.38 15.96
CA GLU A 210 19.36 -4.04 16.93
C GLU A 210 20.74 -4.46 16.42
N TYR A 211 20.87 -5.68 15.89
CA TYR A 211 22.14 -6.13 15.31
C TYR A 211 22.57 -5.26 14.14
N ALA A 212 21.64 -4.82 13.29
CA ALA A 212 21.92 -3.89 12.20
C ALA A 212 22.46 -2.54 12.71
N PHE A 213 21.88 -2.00 13.79
CA PHE A 213 22.35 -0.76 14.39
C PHE A 213 23.71 -0.91 15.09
N GLU A 214 24.01 -2.05 15.72
CA GLU A 214 25.36 -2.34 16.24
C GLU A 214 26.40 -2.36 15.12
N LYS A 215 26.07 -2.93 13.97
CA LYS A 215 26.93 -2.92 12.79
C LYS A 215 27.15 -1.48 12.25
N ILE A 216 26.06 -0.70 12.12
CA ILE A 216 26.12 0.72 11.71
C ILE A 216 27.05 1.52 12.61
N LYS A 217 26.92 1.34 13.93
CA LYS A 217 27.76 2.00 14.94
C LYS A 217 29.23 1.60 14.83
N LYS A 218 29.49 0.29 14.68
CA LYS A 218 30.86 -0.23 14.53
C LYS A 218 31.56 0.29 13.28
N GLU A 219 30.81 0.47 12.20
CA GLU A 219 31.33 0.97 10.92
C GLU A 219 31.37 2.51 10.84
N ALA A 220 30.99 3.21 11.93
CA ALA A 220 30.96 4.67 12.05
C ALA A 220 30.24 5.38 10.88
N VAL A 221 29.10 4.83 10.46
CA VAL A 221 28.28 5.37 9.37
C VAL A 221 27.62 6.68 9.81
N GLN A 222 27.57 7.67 8.93
CA GLN A 222 27.11 9.03 9.27
C GLN A 222 25.61 9.23 9.10
N ALA A 223 24.92 8.41 8.28
CA ALA A 223 23.49 8.52 8.05
C ALA A 223 22.88 7.16 7.66
N LEU A 224 21.55 7.05 7.72
CA LEU A 224 20.80 5.87 7.39
C LEU A 224 19.76 6.17 6.30
N ILE A 225 19.60 5.28 5.34
CA ILE A 225 18.41 5.20 4.48
C ILE A 225 17.68 3.91 4.80
N VAL A 226 16.41 4.02 5.14
CA VAL A 226 15.48 2.89 5.24
C VAL A 226 14.76 2.77 3.91
N VAL A 227 14.87 1.65 3.22
CA VAL A 227 14.19 1.45 1.94
C VAL A 227 12.72 1.07 2.15
N THR A 228 11.96 1.11 1.08
CA THR A 228 10.53 0.80 1.09
C THR A 228 10.28 -0.66 1.41
N ASP A 229 9.69 -0.91 2.57
CA ASP A 229 9.28 -2.24 3.02
C ASP A 229 8.18 -2.17 4.06
N ALA A 230 7.22 -3.09 4.00
CA ALA A 230 6.07 -3.10 4.90
C ALA A 230 6.45 -3.59 6.32
N ILE A 231 7.42 -4.50 6.44
CA ILE A 231 7.90 -5.01 7.73
C ILE A 231 8.74 -3.93 8.42
N LEU A 232 9.66 -3.28 7.69
CA LEU A 232 10.41 -2.14 8.23
C LEU A 232 9.48 -1.00 8.67
N TYR A 233 8.39 -0.75 7.92
CA TYR A 233 7.39 0.22 8.35
C TYR A 233 6.64 -0.19 9.61
N SER A 234 6.28 -1.45 9.75
CA SER A 234 5.61 -1.94 10.95
C SER A 234 6.49 -1.81 12.19
N GLN A 235 7.79 -2.02 12.03
CA GLN A 235 8.80 -1.90 13.08
C GLN A 235 9.40 -0.48 13.19
N ARG A 236 8.74 0.53 12.61
CA ARG A 236 9.27 1.90 12.54
C ARG A 236 9.62 2.50 13.89
N ASN A 237 8.84 2.25 14.94
CA ASN A 237 9.11 2.82 16.26
C ASN A 237 10.47 2.33 16.80
N GLN A 238 10.77 1.05 16.67
CA GLN A 238 12.06 0.48 17.05
C GLN A 238 13.22 1.07 16.23
N ILE A 239 13.03 1.22 14.90
CA ILE A 239 14.01 1.86 14.02
C ILE A 239 14.25 3.31 14.45
N LEU A 240 13.19 4.04 14.79
CA LEU A 240 13.25 5.45 15.20
C LEU A 240 13.98 5.59 16.56
N ASP A 241 13.66 4.75 17.54
CA ASP A 241 14.28 4.76 18.87
C ASP A 241 15.79 4.49 18.75
N LEU A 242 16.18 3.52 17.93
CA LEU A 242 17.59 3.18 17.71
C LEU A 242 18.32 4.27 16.91
N ALA A 243 17.69 4.88 15.91
CA ALA A 243 18.26 6.00 15.15
C ALA A 243 18.48 7.22 16.07
N ALA A 244 17.50 7.56 16.91
CA ALA A 244 17.60 8.64 17.88
C ALA A 244 18.69 8.37 18.94
N GLY A 245 18.73 7.16 19.52
CA GLY A 245 19.72 6.75 20.51
C GLY A 245 21.16 6.79 19.98
N ASN A 246 21.35 6.54 18.67
CA ASN A 246 22.64 6.64 18.00
C ASN A 246 22.90 8.02 17.38
N ARG A 247 22.01 9.00 17.54
CA ARG A 247 22.07 10.32 16.88
C ARG A 247 22.31 10.23 15.38
N LEU A 248 21.67 9.25 14.73
CA LEU A 248 21.88 8.92 13.33
C LEU A 248 20.82 9.59 12.46
N PRO A 249 21.17 10.61 11.64
CA PRO A 249 20.26 11.18 10.65
C PRO A 249 19.74 10.10 9.72
N ALA A 250 18.42 10.08 9.46
CA ALA A 250 17.85 9.04 8.63
C ALA A 250 16.77 9.57 7.67
N MET A 251 16.82 9.06 6.42
CA MET A 251 15.83 9.21 5.37
C MET A 251 14.91 8.00 5.36
N TYR A 252 13.61 8.26 5.31
CA TYR A 252 12.58 7.23 5.39
C TYR A 252 11.68 7.17 4.15
N PRO A 253 11.10 5.97 3.87
CA PRO A 253 10.28 5.76 2.68
C PRO A 253 8.81 6.19 2.80
N TYR A 254 8.35 6.59 3.99
CA TYR A 254 6.95 6.93 4.25
C TYR A 254 6.83 8.05 5.29
N ARG A 255 5.79 8.90 5.12
CA ARG A 255 5.46 10.00 6.03
C ARG A 255 5.22 9.57 7.49
N GLY A 256 4.75 8.35 7.71
CA GLY A 256 4.53 7.81 9.06
C GLY A 256 5.80 7.69 9.91
N PHE A 257 7.00 7.77 9.34
CA PHE A 257 8.24 7.85 10.10
C PHE A 257 8.47 9.27 10.67
N PRO A 258 8.49 10.36 9.89
CA PRO A 258 8.59 11.72 10.45
C PRO A 258 7.45 12.06 11.42
N GLU A 259 6.22 11.61 11.14
CA GLU A 259 5.07 11.76 12.06
C GLU A 259 5.31 11.09 13.43
N ALA A 260 6.10 10.00 13.46
CA ALA A 260 6.46 9.29 14.67
C ALA A 260 7.82 9.72 15.26
N GLY A 261 8.45 10.80 14.77
CA GLY A 261 9.71 11.34 15.28
C GLY A 261 10.94 11.11 14.40
N GLY A 262 10.80 10.56 13.19
CA GLY A 262 11.88 10.46 12.21
C GLY A 262 12.26 11.83 11.60
N LEU A 263 13.45 11.92 11.00
CA LEU A 263 13.97 13.19 10.47
C LEU A 263 13.24 13.64 9.21
N ILE A 264 13.18 12.80 8.18
CA ILE A 264 12.74 13.19 6.84
C ILE A 264 12.20 11.99 6.08
N SER A 265 11.17 12.21 5.26
CA SER A 265 10.70 11.24 4.27
C SER A 265 10.44 11.89 2.92
N TYR A 266 10.58 11.10 1.85
CA TYR A 266 10.17 11.48 0.50
C TYR A 266 9.48 10.29 -0.18
N ALA A 267 8.16 10.42 -0.41
CA ALA A 267 7.30 9.33 -0.86
C ALA A 267 5.99 9.82 -1.46
N PRO A 268 5.27 9.01 -2.25
CA PRO A 268 3.86 9.27 -2.50
C PRO A 268 3.04 9.16 -1.21
N ASN A 269 1.88 9.86 -1.19
CA ASN A 269 0.97 9.77 -0.04
C ASN A 269 0.34 8.38 0.04
N ASP A 270 0.75 7.62 1.03
CA ASP A 270 0.31 6.22 1.21
C ASP A 270 -1.16 6.10 1.63
N ARG A 271 -1.71 7.10 2.31
CA ARG A 271 -3.14 7.15 2.66
C ARG A 271 -4.00 7.40 1.42
N ASP A 272 -3.56 8.30 0.52
CA ASP A 272 -4.24 8.54 -0.75
C ASP A 272 -4.25 7.29 -1.63
N ILE A 273 -3.13 6.57 -1.71
CA ILE A 273 -3.05 5.30 -2.44
C ILE A 273 -4.09 4.30 -1.91
N PHE A 274 -4.19 4.12 -0.60
CA PHE A 274 -5.17 3.21 0.00
C PHE A 274 -6.62 3.69 -0.21
N ARG A 275 -6.89 5.00 -0.12
CA ARG A 275 -8.21 5.57 -0.43
C ARG A 275 -8.59 5.30 -1.89
N ARG A 276 -7.66 5.51 -2.83
CA ARG A 276 -7.88 5.27 -4.26
C ARG A 276 -8.01 3.78 -4.60
N ALA A 277 -7.43 2.87 -3.84
CA ALA A 277 -7.65 1.44 -4.02
C ALA A 277 -9.13 1.07 -3.92
N ALA A 278 -9.94 1.80 -3.13
CA ALA A 278 -11.38 1.63 -3.07
C ALA A 278 -12.08 1.86 -4.42
N SER A 279 -11.58 2.78 -5.26
CA SER A 279 -12.14 3.02 -6.60
C SER A 279 -11.91 1.85 -7.55
N TYR A 280 -10.81 1.15 -7.41
CA TYR A 280 -10.54 -0.09 -8.15
C TYR A 280 -11.47 -1.22 -7.71
N VAL A 281 -11.69 -1.34 -6.39
CA VAL A 281 -12.65 -2.29 -5.83
C VAL A 281 -14.05 -2.01 -6.40
N ASP A 282 -14.50 -0.76 -6.38
CA ASP A 282 -15.80 -0.34 -6.93
C ASP A 282 -15.97 -0.73 -8.41
N ARG A 283 -14.96 -0.41 -9.25
CA ARG A 283 -14.98 -0.75 -10.67
C ARG A 283 -15.06 -2.27 -10.90
N ILE A 284 -14.30 -3.05 -10.13
CA ILE A 284 -14.30 -4.52 -10.22
C ILE A 284 -15.65 -5.10 -9.77
N LEU A 285 -16.20 -4.64 -8.65
CA LEU A 285 -17.52 -5.07 -8.16
C LEU A 285 -18.65 -4.71 -9.13
N LYS A 286 -18.46 -3.67 -9.96
CA LYS A 286 -19.36 -3.29 -11.07
C LYS A 286 -19.09 -4.05 -12.37
N GLY A 287 -18.20 -5.04 -12.36
CA GLY A 287 -17.95 -5.94 -13.49
C GLY A 287 -16.75 -5.57 -14.38
N ALA A 288 -15.91 -4.60 -13.99
CA ALA A 288 -14.69 -4.32 -14.75
C ALA A 288 -13.68 -5.47 -14.60
N ASN A 289 -13.06 -5.85 -15.72
CA ASN A 289 -11.99 -6.86 -15.70
C ASN A 289 -10.68 -6.23 -15.19
N PRO A 290 -10.04 -6.78 -14.13
CA PRO A 290 -8.79 -6.25 -13.60
C PRO A 290 -7.67 -6.20 -14.64
N GLY A 291 -7.62 -7.14 -15.59
CA GLY A 291 -6.62 -7.18 -16.65
C GLY A 291 -6.66 -6.00 -17.62
N ASP A 292 -7.79 -5.30 -17.70
CA ASP A 292 -8.01 -4.13 -18.57
C ASP A 292 -7.91 -2.79 -17.79
N LEU A 293 -7.80 -2.84 -16.45
CA LEU A 293 -7.65 -1.67 -15.62
C LEU A 293 -6.17 -1.33 -15.45
N PRO A 294 -5.67 -0.19 -15.98
CA PRO A 294 -4.27 0.19 -15.85
C PRO A 294 -3.81 0.25 -14.39
N VAL A 295 -2.58 -0.17 -14.13
CA VAL A 295 -1.92 0.08 -12.85
C VAL A 295 -1.48 1.53 -12.81
N GLU A 296 -1.97 2.27 -11.83
CA GLU A 296 -1.62 3.67 -11.68
C GLU A 296 -0.29 3.85 -10.93
N GLN A 297 0.49 4.82 -11.40
CA GLN A 297 1.68 5.31 -10.72
C GLN A 297 1.39 6.64 -10.04
N PRO A 298 2.04 6.95 -8.90
CA PRO A 298 1.90 8.24 -8.27
C PRO A 298 2.51 9.34 -9.15
N THR A 299 1.82 10.47 -9.23
CA THR A 299 2.30 11.68 -9.91
C THR A 299 2.74 12.76 -8.93
N LYS A 300 2.38 12.60 -7.64
CA LYS A 300 2.74 13.52 -6.57
C LYS A 300 3.52 12.78 -5.48
N PHE A 301 4.62 13.40 -5.06
CA PHE A 301 5.47 12.94 -3.97
C PHE A 301 5.53 14.02 -2.90
N GLU A 302 5.50 13.61 -1.64
CA GLU A 302 5.52 14.49 -0.49
C GLU A 302 6.88 14.45 0.20
N LEU A 303 7.45 15.62 0.44
CA LEU A 303 8.62 15.84 1.27
C LEU A 303 8.14 16.27 2.65
N VAL A 304 8.36 15.43 3.67
CA VAL A 304 7.99 15.71 5.06
C VAL A 304 9.25 15.81 5.90
N ILE A 305 9.41 16.90 6.63
CA ILE A 305 10.60 17.18 7.47
C ILE A 305 10.16 17.42 8.91
N ASN A 306 10.83 16.77 9.87
CA ASN A 306 10.61 16.99 11.30
C ASN A 306 11.73 17.86 11.89
N LEU A 307 11.40 19.12 12.19
CA LEU A 307 12.35 20.08 12.74
C LEU A 307 12.73 19.78 14.20
N LYS A 308 11.85 19.17 15.00
CA LYS A 308 12.23 18.74 16.37
C LYS A 308 13.37 17.73 16.30
N THR A 309 13.28 16.78 15.38
CA THR A 309 14.29 15.75 15.19
C THR A 309 15.58 16.35 14.59
N ALA A 310 15.46 17.25 13.61
CA ALA A 310 16.62 17.96 13.06
C ALA A 310 17.39 18.71 14.17
N LYS A 311 16.67 19.48 15.01
CA LYS A 311 17.25 20.20 16.15
C LYS A 311 17.89 19.25 17.17
N ALA A 312 17.26 18.12 17.49
CA ALA A 312 17.83 17.13 18.41
C ALA A 312 19.12 16.49 17.89
N LEU A 313 19.23 16.37 16.56
CA LEU A 313 20.44 15.88 15.88
C LEU A 313 21.51 16.97 15.68
N GLY A 314 21.20 18.24 15.98
CA GLY A 314 22.11 19.37 15.73
C GLY A 314 22.24 19.73 14.25
N LEU A 315 21.22 19.40 13.45
CA LEU A 315 21.18 19.66 12.01
C LEU A 315 20.41 20.95 11.72
N GLU A 316 20.96 21.77 10.86
CA GLU A 316 20.29 22.93 10.27
C GLU A 316 19.75 22.54 8.90
N ILE A 317 18.43 22.63 8.74
CA ILE A 317 17.78 22.31 7.47
C ILE A 317 17.88 23.50 6.53
N PRO A 318 18.47 23.34 5.33
CA PRO A 318 18.63 24.43 4.38
C PRO A 318 17.30 25.13 4.06
N PRO A 319 17.22 26.48 4.03
CA PRO A 319 15.97 27.20 3.75
C PRO A 319 15.34 26.81 2.40
N MET A 320 16.15 26.53 1.39
CA MET A 320 15.67 26.05 0.09
C MET A 320 15.01 24.67 0.16
N LEU A 321 15.40 23.82 1.12
CA LEU A 321 14.80 22.53 1.32
C LEU A 321 13.48 22.66 2.09
N LEU A 322 13.42 23.54 3.10
CA LEU A 322 12.17 23.87 3.81
C LEU A 322 11.12 24.46 2.87
N ALA A 323 11.51 25.34 1.95
CA ALA A 323 10.60 25.91 0.96
C ALA A 323 10.03 24.88 -0.03
N ARG A 324 10.67 23.70 -0.15
CA ARG A 324 10.22 22.58 -0.99
C ARG A 324 9.45 21.53 -0.22
N ALA A 325 9.41 21.61 1.11
CA ALA A 325 8.69 20.65 1.93
C ALA A 325 7.18 20.85 1.77
N ASP A 326 6.46 19.72 1.58
CA ASP A 326 5.00 19.70 1.58
C ASP A 326 4.45 19.79 3.02
N GLU A 327 5.22 19.31 3.99
CA GLU A 327 4.88 19.38 5.42
C GLU A 327 6.15 19.53 6.28
N VAL A 328 6.07 20.42 7.25
CA VAL A 328 7.10 20.64 8.27
C VAL A 328 6.48 20.40 9.63
N ILE A 329 7.03 19.43 10.39
CA ILE A 329 6.59 19.06 11.74
C ILE A 329 7.44 19.84 12.73
N GLU A 330 6.81 20.72 13.52
CA GLU A 330 7.40 21.58 14.55
C GLU A 330 7.23 21.04 15.96
#